data_0e2fcb7006901e32d1c2cc7cd360d8e1
#
_entry.id   0e2fcb7006901e32d1c2cc7cd360d8e1
#
_cell.length_a   1.000
_cell.length_b   1.000
_cell.length_c   1.000
_cell.angle_alpha   90.00
_cell.angle_beta   90.00
_cell.angle_gamma   90.00
#
_symmetry.space_group_name_H-M   'P 1'
#
loop_
_entity.id
_entity.type
_entity.pdbx_description
1 polymer ?
#
loop_
_entity_poly.entity_id
_entity_poly.type
_entity_poly.pdbx_seq_one_letter_code
_entity_poly.pdbx_strand_id
1 'polypeptide(L)'
;QELDLPCTVVNNWLPDLDGTNTTSARDLSRTIALVDSGELLAPRSRDLFREVMGTSITNTLLPRGLMRGLGGAQGEPDASLARKGYRVYNKTGDIGIAYADAGLIELPDGRRAVAGFLVEGPFNDPRSTELIRRLAAAMAPHLKPIPVPPKP
;
A
#
# COMPACT_ATOMS: atom_id res chain seq x y z
N GLN A 1 -16.89 9.14 -15.86
CA GLN A 1 -15.48 9.52 -16.02
C GLN A 1 -14.65 8.25 -16.10
N GLU A 2 -13.89 8.09 -17.17
CA GLU A 2 -13.00 6.95 -17.34
C GLU A 2 -11.82 7.09 -16.38
N LEU A 3 -11.50 6.05 -15.61
CA LEU A 3 -10.52 6.13 -14.52
C LEU A 3 -9.06 5.98 -15.00
N ASP A 4 -8.86 5.74 -16.31
CA ASP A 4 -7.54 5.44 -16.90
C ASP A 4 -6.81 4.31 -16.13
N LEU A 5 -7.49 3.16 -16.02
CA LEU A 5 -6.99 1.94 -15.41
C LEU A 5 -6.92 0.83 -16.48
N PRO A 6 -6.00 0.92 -17.44
CA PRO A 6 -6.04 0.12 -18.67
C PRO A 6 -5.84 -1.38 -18.45
N CYS A 7 -5.27 -1.78 -17.31
CA CYS A 7 -5.03 -3.19 -16.98
C CYS A 7 -6.04 -3.75 -15.97
N THR A 8 -7.03 -2.94 -15.55
CA THR A 8 -8.00 -3.36 -14.52
C THR A 8 -9.33 -3.69 -15.14
N VAL A 9 -9.72 -4.96 -15.02
CA VAL A 9 -11.03 -5.46 -15.45
C VAL A 9 -11.61 -6.31 -14.32
N VAL A 10 -12.86 -6.00 -13.95
CA VAL A 10 -13.62 -6.76 -12.94
C VAL A 10 -14.68 -7.57 -13.67
N ASN A 11 -14.41 -8.84 -13.88
CA ASN A 11 -15.30 -9.79 -14.55
C ASN A 11 -16.15 -10.61 -13.58
N ASN A 12 -15.69 -10.75 -12.34
CA ASN A 12 -16.30 -11.61 -11.36
C ASN A 12 -16.29 -10.96 -9.97
N TRP A 13 -17.26 -11.37 -9.14
CA TRP A 13 -17.33 -10.97 -7.73
C TRP A 13 -16.19 -11.58 -6.91
N LEU A 14 -15.78 -10.90 -5.86
CA LEU A 14 -14.81 -11.45 -4.92
C LEU A 14 -15.47 -12.49 -3.98
N PRO A 15 -14.76 -13.58 -3.65
CA PRO A 15 -13.43 -13.95 -4.13
C PRO A 15 -13.47 -14.50 -5.57
N ASP A 16 -12.63 -13.96 -6.44
CA ASP A 16 -12.51 -14.42 -7.82
C ASP A 16 -11.58 -15.65 -7.90
N LEU A 17 -12.09 -16.79 -7.52
CA LEU A 17 -11.32 -18.04 -7.48
C LEU A 17 -10.92 -18.56 -8.87
N ASP A 18 -11.63 -18.14 -9.90
CA ASP A 18 -11.34 -18.49 -11.30
C ASP A 18 -10.22 -17.63 -11.89
N GLY A 19 -9.83 -16.55 -11.19
CA GLY A 19 -8.76 -15.67 -11.62
C GLY A 19 -9.08 -14.87 -12.89
N THR A 20 -10.33 -14.45 -13.06
CA THR A 20 -10.82 -13.72 -14.24
C THR A 20 -10.66 -12.20 -14.13
N ASN A 21 -10.52 -11.68 -12.92
CA ASN A 21 -10.23 -10.27 -12.68
C ASN A 21 -8.75 -9.99 -12.96
N THR A 22 -8.49 -8.86 -13.59
CA THR A 22 -7.12 -8.44 -13.88
C THR A 22 -6.83 -7.06 -13.32
N THR A 23 -5.57 -6.81 -12.98
CA THR A 23 -5.09 -5.49 -12.59
C THR A 23 -3.57 -5.40 -12.78
N SER A 24 -2.99 -4.25 -12.45
CA SER A 24 -1.54 -4.03 -12.40
C SER A 24 -1.15 -3.26 -11.15
N ALA A 25 0.11 -3.32 -10.76
CA ALA A 25 0.65 -2.52 -9.66
C ALA A 25 0.46 -1.01 -9.90
N ARG A 26 0.56 -0.56 -11.17
CA ARG A 26 0.28 0.81 -11.56
C ARG A 26 -1.18 1.18 -11.31
N ASP A 27 -2.11 0.34 -11.75
CA ASP A 27 -3.55 0.62 -11.60
C ASP A 27 -3.98 0.60 -10.14
N LEU A 28 -3.44 -0.32 -9.33
CA LEU A 28 -3.65 -0.32 -7.88
C LEU A 28 -3.17 0.98 -7.24
N SER A 29 -1.95 1.42 -7.55
CA SER A 29 -1.41 2.69 -7.04
C SER A 29 -2.26 3.88 -7.50
N ARG A 30 -2.67 3.90 -8.77
CA ARG A 30 -3.51 4.97 -9.32
C ARG A 30 -4.88 5.02 -8.64
N THR A 31 -5.50 3.86 -8.37
CA THR A 31 -6.78 3.81 -7.64
C THR A 31 -6.66 4.45 -6.26
N ILE A 32 -5.62 4.11 -5.50
CA ILE A 32 -5.36 4.73 -4.19
C ILE A 32 -5.14 6.24 -4.32
N ALA A 33 -4.38 6.69 -5.31
CA ALA A 33 -4.13 8.10 -5.56
C ALA A 33 -5.41 8.88 -5.88
N LEU A 34 -6.26 8.33 -6.75
CA LEU A 34 -7.55 8.95 -7.13
C LEU A 34 -8.52 9.05 -5.94
N VAL A 35 -8.52 8.03 -5.07
CA VAL A 35 -9.31 8.07 -3.82
C VAL A 35 -8.75 9.14 -2.88
N ASP A 36 -7.44 9.19 -2.70
CA ASP A 36 -6.82 10.14 -1.78
C ASP A 36 -6.90 11.60 -2.23
N SER A 37 -6.78 11.86 -3.54
CA SER A 37 -6.94 13.21 -4.12
C SER A 37 -8.35 13.77 -3.96
N GLY A 38 -9.35 12.91 -3.78
CA GLY A 38 -10.77 13.30 -3.72
C GLY A 38 -11.44 13.36 -5.09
N GLU A 39 -10.78 12.86 -6.13
CA GLU A 39 -11.37 12.83 -7.49
C GLU A 39 -12.49 11.80 -7.61
N LEU A 40 -12.43 10.72 -6.82
CA LEU A 40 -13.42 9.63 -6.89
C LEU A 40 -14.44 9.65 -5.77
N LEU A 41 -14.07 10.09 -4.59
CA LEU A 41 -14.89 9.97 -3.39
C LEU A 41 -15.16 11.32 -2.75
N ALA A 42 -16.39 11.49 -2.28
CA ALA A 42 -16.74 12.60 -1.41
C ALA A 42 -15.89 12.58 -0.11
N PRO A 43 -15.64 13.72 0.54
CA PRO A 43 -14.78 13.81 1.73
C PRO A 43 -15.08 12.76 2.80
N ARG A 44 -16.36 12.58 3.16
CA ARG A 44 -16.78 11.58 4.16
C ARG A 44 -16.43 10.14 3.74
N SER A 45 -16.60 9.79 2.47
CA SER A 45 -16.28 8.45 1.96
C SER A 45 -14.77 8.22 1.91
N ARG A 46 -14.01 9.25 1.61
CA ARG A 46 -12.55 9.22 1.66
C ARG A 46 -12.02 9.02 3.10
N ASP A 47 -12.63 9.69 4.07
CA ASP A 47 -12.26 9.52 5.48
C ASP A 47 -12.59 8.11 5.96
N LEU A 48 -13.76 7.58 5.59
CA LEU A 48 -14.13 6.19 5.86
C LEU A 48 -13.16 5.20 5.18
N PHE A 49 -12.75 5.46 3.94
CA PHE A 49 -11.74 4.64 3.27
C PHE A 49 -10.44 4.58 4.10
N ARG A 50 -9.94 5.72 4.57
CA ARG A 50 -8.73 5.77 5.42
C ARG A 50 -8.92 5.04 6.73
N GLU A 51 -10.07 5.20 7.39
CA GLU A 51 -10.40 4.49 8.61
C GLU A 51 -10.35 2.97 8.39
N VAL A 52 -11.07 2.46 7.37
CA VAL A 52 -11.12 1.03 7.04
C VAL A 52 -9.73 0.49 6.69
N MET A 53 -8.98 1.20 5.85
CA MET A 53 -7.64 0.77 5.43
C MET A 53 -6.62 0.87 6.58
N GLY A 54 -6.79 1.82 7.49
CA GLY A 54 -5.92 2.02 8.65
C GLY A 54 -6.17 1.05 9.81
N THR A 55 -7.33 0.38 9.82
CA THR A 55 -7.66 -0.68 10.78
C THR A 55 -7.32 -2.09 10.27
N SER A 56 -6.70 -2.19 9.09
CA SER A 56 -6.29 -3.47 8.54
C SER A 56 -5.26 -4.14 9.46
N ILE A 57 -5.56 -5.36 9.88
CA ILE A 57 -4.61 -6.19 10.65
C ILE A 57 -3.53 -6.82 9.77
N THR A 58 -3.60 -6.61 8.46
CA THR A 58 -2.66 -7.17 7.48
C THR A 58 -1.48 -6.25 7.22
N ASN A 59 -0.70 -5.99 8.25
CA ASN A 59 0.48 -5.11 8.23
C ASN A 59 1.80 -5.86 7.93
N THR A 60 1.70 -7.08 7.41
CA THR A 60 2.83 -8.00 7.27
C THR A 60 3.66 -7.80 6.00
N LEU A 61 3.20 -7.04 5.03
CA LEU A 61 3.86 -6.80 3.73
C LEU A 61 4.41 -5.39 3.62
N LEU A 62 3.66 -4.43 3.07
CA LEU A 62 4.10 -3.03 2.90
C LEU A 62 4.53 -2.39 4.22
N PRO A 63 3.73 -2.39 5.30
CA PRO A 63 4.15 -1.77 6.56
C PRO A 63 5.43 -2.41 7.13
N ARG A 64 5.53 -3.75 7.12
CA ARG A 64 6.72 -4.45 7.60
C ARG A 64 7.96 -4.16 6.77
N GLY A 65 7.82 -4.13 5.46
CA GLY A 65 8.92 -3.79 4.55
C GLY A 65 9.39 -2.35 4.77
N LEU A 66 8.46 -1.40 4.85
CA LEU A 66 8.77 0.01 5.12
C LEU A 66 9.47 0.18 6.49
N MET A 67 8.96 -0.48 7.53
CA MET A 67 9.60 -0.49 8.84
C MET A 67 11.07 -0.95 8.77
N ARG A 68 11.34 -2.07 8.08
CA ARG A 68 12.72 -2.57 7.86
C ARG A 68 13.60 -1.54 7.16
N GLY A 69 13.11 -0.96 6.06
CA GLY A 69 13.84 0.03 5.27
C GLY A 69 14.13 1.33 6.03
N LEU A 70 13.32 1.66 7.03
CA LEU A 70 13.53 2.80 7.95
C LEU A 70 14.38 2.43 9.19
N GLY A 71 15.03 1.27 9.18
CA GLY A 71 15.92 0.82 10.26
C GLY A 71 15.20 0.20 11.46
N GLY A 72 13.93 -0.18 11.32
CA GLY A 72 13.20 -0.97 12.32
C GLY A 72 13.51 -2.45 12.17
N ALA A 73 14.02 -3.10 13.24
CA ALA A 73 14.43 -4.50 13.16
C ALA A 73 13.32 -5.47 13.59
N GLN A 74 12.60 -5.17 14.65
CA GLN A 74 11.64 -6.07 15.32
C GLN A 74 10.41 -5.31 15.81
N GLY A 75 9.33 -6.03 16.07
CA GLY A 75 8.13 -5.52 16.67
C GLY A 75 6.95 -5.35 15.73
N GLU A 76 5.92 -4.71 16.24
CA GLU A 76 4.69 -4.41 15.50
C GLU A 76 4.95 -3.28 14.49
N PRO A 77 4.72 -3.52 13.18
CA PRO A 77 5.05 -2.54 12.14
C PRO A 77 4.35 -1.20 12.33
N ASP A 78 3.03 -1.20 12.55
CA ASP A 78 2.25 0.04 12.63
C ASP A 78 2.68 0.90 13.82
N ALA A 79 2.88 0.30 14.99
CA ALA A 79 3.38 1.01 16.15
C ALA A 79 4.81 1.54 15.95
N SER A 80 5.66 0.80 15.24
CA SER A 80 7.03 1.22 14.92
C SER A 80 7.05 2.39 13.93
N LEU A 81 6.19 2.35 12.92
CA LEU A 81 6.02 3.40 11.93
C LEU A 81 5.42 4.66 12.56
N ALA A 82 4.37 4.50 13.39
CA ALA A 82 3.73 5.61 14.09
C ALA A 82 4.71 6.38 14.99
N ARG A 83 5.61 5.68 15.72
CA ARG A 83 6.66 6.33 16.52
C ARG A 83 7.64 7.18 15.69
N LYS A 84 7.77 6.87 14.40
CA LYS A 84 8.58 7.64 13.44
C LYS A 84 7.74 8.69 12.68
N GLY A 85 6.45 8.82 13.00
CA GLY A 85 5.53 9.77 12.37
C GLY A 85 4.93 9.30 11.03
N TYR A 86 5.12 8.04 10.66
CA TYR A 86 4.49 7.46 9.46
C TYR A 86 3.16 6.82 9.81
N ARG A 87 2.22 6.88 8.85
CA ARG A 87 1.00 6.07 8.88
C ARG A 87 0.85 5.35 7.54
N VAL A 88 0.39 4.12 7.57
CA VAL A 88 0.14 3.32 6.37
C VAL A 88 -1.31 2.84 6.39
N TYR A 89 -1.99 3.07 5.30
CA TYR A 89 -3.38 2.67 5.05
C TYR A 89 -3.34 1.72 3.87
N ASN A 90 -3.36 0.41 4.12
CA ASN A 90 -3.15 -0.58 3.08
C ASN A 90 -4.14 -1.73 3.13
N LYS A 91 -4.25 -2.43 2.02
CA LYS A 91 -4.99 -3.69 1.89
C LYS A 91 -4.15 -4.69 1.13
N THR A 92 -3.97 -5.85 1.74
CA THR A 92 -3.32 -7.00 1.13
C THR A 92 -4.32 -7.85 0.35
N GLY A 93 -3.83 -8.56 -0.66
CA GLY A 93 -4.53 -9.62 -1.38
C GLY A 93 -3.64 -10.85 -1.49
N ASP A 94 -4.24 -12.02 -1.28
CA ASP A 94 -3.57 -13.31 -1.37
C ASP A 94 -4.59 -14.34 -1.84
N ILE A 95 -4.66 -14.56 -3.13
CA ILE A 95 -5.56 -15.55 -3.74
C ILE A 95 -4.82 -16.28 -4.86
N GLY A 96 -4.80 -17.61 -4.78
CA GLY A 96 -4.22 -18.46 -5.83
C GLY A 96 -2.73 -18.20 -6.04
N ILE A 97 -2.40 -17.64 -7.19
CA ILE A 97 -1.02 -17.32 -7.59
C ILE A 97 -0.69 -15.83 -7.42
N ALA A 98 -1.61 -15.01 -6.97
CA ALA A 98 -1.43 -13.57 -6.87
C ALA A 98 -1.29 -13.10 -5.43
N TYR A 99 -0.25 -12.31 -5.18
CA TYR A 99 0.01 -11.62 -3.92
C TYR A 99 0.07 -10.13 -4.17
N ALA A 100 -0.69 -9.37 -3.42
CA ALA A 100 -0.75 -7.93 -3.57
C ALA A 100 -0.70 -7.20 -2.22
N ASP A 101 -0.19 -5.99 -2.25
CA ASP A 101 -0.41 -4.99 -1.22
C ASP A 101 -0.43 -3.62 -1.87
N ALA A 102 -1.45 -2.83 -1.58
CA ALA A 102 -1.56 -1.47 -2.08
C ALA A 102 -2.04 -0.54 -0.98
N GLY A 103 -1.49 0.67 -0.95
CA GLY A 103 -1.86 1.60 0.10
C GLY A 103 -1.32 3.01 -0.05
N LEU A 104 -1.79 3.85 0.86
CA LEU A 104 -1.37 5.22 1.09
C LEU A 104 -0.38 5.24 2.26
N ILE A 105 0.68 6.01 2.13
CA ILE A 105 1.69 6.26 3.16
C ILE A 105 1.69 7.76 3.48
N GLU A 106 1.35 8.12 4.69
CA GLU A 106 1.55 9.48 5.21
C GLU A 106 2.94 9.58 5.83
N LEU A 107 3.70 10.59 5.44
CA LEU A 107 5.05 10.84 5.89
C LEU A 107 5.06 11.85 7.06
N PRO A 108 6.11 11.85 7.90
CA PRO A 108 6.21 12.76 9.05
C PRO A 108 6.17 14.25 8.71
N ASP A 109 6.51 14.61 7.48
CA ASP A 109 6.49 15.99 6.97
C ASP A 109 5.17 16.38 6.28
N GLY A 110 4.14 15.53 6.37
CA GLY A 110 2.83 15.75 5.79
C GLY A 110 2.71 15.40 4.31
N ARG A 111 3.79 15.01 3.65
CA ARG A 111 3.72 14.45 2.29
C ARG A 111 3.01 13.09 2.32
N ARG A 112 2.49 12.72 1.17
CA ARG A 112 1.83 11.43 0.97
C ARG A 112 2.43 10.74 -0.23
N ALA A 113 2.55 9.42 -0.12
CA ALA A 113 2.95 8.55 -1.22
C ALA A 113 1.95 7.41 -1.36
N VAL A 114 1.81 6.90 -2.56
CA VAL A 114 1.03 5.69 -2.82
C VAL A 114 1.98 4.58 -3.28
N ALA A 115 1.66 3.35 -2.90
CA ALA A 115 2.41 2.18 -3.31
C ALA A 115 1.46 1.08 -3.75
N GLY A 116 1.85 0.33 -4.76
CA GLY A 116 1.14 -0.87 -5.21
C GLY A 116 2.15 -1.94 -5.58
N PHE A 117 1.95 -3.11 -5.03
CA PHE A 117 2.74 -4.31 -5.30
C PHE A 117 1.82 -5.42 -5.78
N LEU A 118 2.22 -6.08 -6.83
CA LEU A 118 1.55 -7.26 -7.36
C LEU A 118 2.63 -8.27 -7.76
N VAL A 119 2.58 -9.44 -7.19
CA VAL A 119 3.53 -10.52 -7.42
C VAL A 119 2.76 -11.76 -7.83
N GLU A 120 3.15 -12.36 -8.93
CA GLU A 120 2.68 -13.68 -9.33
C GLU A 120 3.68 -14.74 -8.88
N GLY A 121 3.19 -15.80 -8.25
CA GLY A 121 4.01 -16.87 -7.72
C GLY A 121 3.17 -18.05 -7.22
N PRO A 122 3.79 -19.17 -6.88
CA PRO A 122 3.07 -20.32 -6.35
C PRO A 122 2.29 -20.00 -5.08
N PHE A 123 1.14 -20.62 -4.93
CA PHE A 123 0.29 -20.43 -3.75
C PHE A 123 1.07 -20.72 -2.44
N ASN A 124 0.92 -19.83 -1.47
CA ASN A 124 1.62 -19.88 -0.18
C ASN A 124 3.16 -19.86 -0.25
N ASP A 125 3.73 -19.38 -1.37
CA ASP A 125 5.19 -19.26 -1.46
C ASP A 125 5.69 -18.04 -0.64
N PRO A 126 6.49 -18.27 0.41
CA PRO A 126 7.02 -17.20 1.25
C PRO A 126 7.95 -16.23 0.48
N ARG A 127 8.48 -16.63 -0.68
CA ARG A 127 9.31 -15.79 -1.54
C ARG A 127 8.50 -14.63 -2.13
N SER A 128 7.22 -14.86 -2.47
CA SER A 128 6.32 -13.83 -2.99
C SER A 128 6.08 -12.71 -1.97
N THR A 129 5.76 -13.08 -0.73
CA THR A 129 5.55 -12.10 0.35
C THR A 129 6.84 -11.41 0.77
N GLU A 130 7.97 -12.13 0.80
CA GLU A 130 9.27 -11.54 1.11
C GLU A 130 9.74 -10.58 0.00
N LEU A 131 9.42 -10.85 -1.27
CA LEU A 131 9.70 -9.93 -2.37
C LEU A 131 8.99 -8.59 -2.15
N ILE A 132 7.70 -8.59 -1.80
CA ILE A 132 6.95 -7.36 -1.49
C ILE A 132 7.62 -6.60 -0.34
N ARG A 133 8.00 -7.29 0.75
CA ARG A 133 8.70 -6.65 1.89
C ARG A 133 10.03 -6.02 1.48
N ARG A 134 10.80 -6.69 0.62
CA ARG A 134 12.08 -6.18 0.12
C ARG A 134 11.89 -4.96 -0.78
N LEU A 135 10.89 -4.97 -1.67
CA LEU A 135 10.56 -3.83 -2.52
C LEU A 135 10.10 -2.64 -1.66
N ALA A 136 9.23 -2.87 -0.68
CA ALA A 136 8.80 -1.83 0.25
C ALA A 136 9.96 -1.27 1.08
N ALA A 137 10.91 -2.12 1.50
CA ALA A 137 12.12 -1.66 2.18
C ALA A 137 13.02 -0.81 1.27
N ALA A 138 13.12 -1.17 -0.01
CA ALA A 138 13.94 -0.45 -0.99
C ALA A 138 13.40 0.95 -1.30
N MET A 139 12.08 1.20 -1.18
CA MET A 139 11.53 2.56 -1.35
C MET A 139 11.73 3.46 -0.13
N ALA A 140 12.00 2.92 1.05
CA ALA A 140 12.07 3.70 2.29
C ALA A 140 13.05 4.90 2.26
N PRO A 141 14.24 4.83 1.63
CA PRO A 141 15.13 5.99 1.50
C PRO A 141 14.48 7.19 0.82
N HIS A 142 13.58 6.95 -0.14
CA HIS A 142 12.88 7.99 -0.91
C HIS A 142 11.68 8.58 -0.14
N LEU A 143 11.27 7.93 0.93
CA LEU A 143 10.15 8.34 1.80
C LEU A 143 10.62 9.01 3.09
N LYS A 144 11.90 9.33 3.23
CA LYS A 144 12.40 10.09 4.37
C LYS A 144 11.89 11.54 4.36
N PRO A 145 11.64 12.13 5.53
CA PRO A 145 11.27 13.53 5.62
C PRO A 145 12.33 14.41 4.98
N ILE A 146 11.90 15.45 4.29
CA ILE A 146 12.81 16.47 3.76
C ILE A 146 13.19 17.38 4.94
N PRO A 147 14.50 17.57 5.23
CA PRO A 147 14.92 18.48 6.29
C PRO A 147 14.38 19.89 6.02
N VAL A 148 13.65 20.44 6.99
CA VAL A 148 13.25 21.84 6.92
C VAL A 148 14.49 22.67 7.27
N PRO A 149 14.94 23.62 6.40
CA PRO A 149 16.04 24.50 6.75
C PRO A 149 15.69 25.29 8.02
N PRO A 150 16.65 25.55 8.91
CA PRO A 150 16.42 26.37 10.09
C PRO A 150 15.85 27.72 9.65
N LYS A 151 14.80 28.18 10.34
CA LYS A 151 14.29 29.54 10.12
C LYS A 151 15.42 30.54 10.38
N PRO A 152 15.59 31.56 9.53
CA PRO A 152 16.58 32.60 9.74
C PRO A 152 16.34 33.40 11.02
#